data_7c2cf09c9f3f79fdf58c46096985423c
#
_entry.id   7c2cf09c9f3f79fdf58c46096985423c
#
_cell.length_a   1.000
_cell.length_b   1.000
_cell.length_c   1.000
_cell.angle_alpha   90.00
_cell.angle_beta   90.00
_cell.angle_gamma   90.00
#
_symmetry.space_group_name_H-M   'P 1'
#
loop_
_entity.id
_entity.type
_entity.pdbx_description
1 polymer ?
#
loop_
_entity_poly.entity_id
_entity_poly.type
_entity_poly.pdbx_seq_one_letter_code
_entity_poly.pdbx_strand_id
1 'polypeptide(L)'
;MTAEGSKQERQREEEQTGSSVTGRRKKERRAPRRGRLFRFLFPFTSYLVTCGCVVVFWIYLFVLNRTKIIGRQYVGEAKNTLLLSNHQSMIDSFLVGMGAYFPQALWKPYLLPWNPAAEENFYKTPLLAWFADQWKCIPIRRGRRDFHAVHRMSQVLPHGTMVLFPEGTRSRDGSVRPGRPGVGLVALSTRPRVIPVAIEGMNRALPIGKFLPRIFQRITVSYGPPVDCTEFYEMRRTRETTELLVKKAMAEIRKQYAELQQLSGFSPTP
;
A
#
# COMPACT_ATOMS: atom_id res chain seq x y z
N MET A 1 14.75 -57.85 -25.87
CA MET A 1 14.24 -56.78 -24.99
C MET A 1 12.88 -57.22 -24.51
N THR A 2 12.79 -57.65 -23.27
CA THR A 2 11.68 -58.44 -22.73
C THR A 2 10.58 -57.54 -22.16
N ALA A 3 9.33 -57.98 -22.30
CA ALA A 3 8.11 -57.28 -21.88
C ALA A 3 8.05 -56.89 -20.37
N GLU A 4 8.96 -57.41 -19.56
CA GLU A 4 9.08 -57.09 -18.13
C GLU A 4 9.71 -55.72 -17.84
N GLY A 5 10.66 -55.27 -18.71
CA GLY A 5 11.29 -53.94 -18.55
C GLY A 5 10.31 -52.78 -18.74
N SER A 6 9.33 -52.92 -19.65
CA SER A 6 8.35 -51.87 -19.91
C SER A 6 7.26 -51.73 -18.83
N LYS A 7 7.02 -52.80 -18.06
CA LYS A 7 6.09 -52.78 -16.91
C LYS A 7 6.70 -52.11 -15.68
N GLN A 8 8.00 -52.31 -15.45
CA GLN A 8 8.70 -51.68 -14.33
C GLN A 8 8.92 -50.17 -14.53
N GLU A 9 9.14 -49.73 -15.78
CA GLU A 9 9.21 -48.28 -16.08
C GLU A 9 7.86 -47.60 -15.90
N ARG A 10 6.77 -48.18 -16.35
CA ARG A 10 5.41 -47.61 -16.15
C ARG A 10 5.03 -47.54 -14.66
N GLN A 11 5.38 -48.55 -13.86
CA GLN A 11 5.13 -48.49 -12.40
C GLN A 11 5.95 -47.41 -11.69
N ARG A 12 7.19 -47.14 -12.12
CA ARG A 12 7.99 -46.03 -11.57
C ARG A 12 7.48 -44.66 -11.96
N GLU A 13 6.93 -44.51 -13.19
CA GLU A 13 6.29 -43.26 -13.61
C GLU A 13 4.97 -42.99 -12.87
N GLU A 14 4.18 -44.04 -12.60
CA GLU A 14 2.95 -43.92 -11.79
C GLU A 14 3.23 -43.62 -10.31
N GLU A 15 4.28 -44.16 -9.70
CA GLU A 15 4.71 -43.84 -8.36
C GLU A 15 5.29 -42.40 -8.23
N GLN A 16 5.99 -41.90 -9.26
CA GLN A 16 6.49 -40.52 -9.27
C GLN A 16 5.41 -39.48 -9.52
N THR A 17 4.35 -39.80 -10.25
CA THR A 17 3.20 -38.94 -10.49
C THR A 17 2.20 -38.96 -9.31
N GLY A 18 2.13 -40.04 -8.54
CA GLY A 18 1.23 -40.17 -7.37
C GLY A 18 1.70 -39.44 -6.11
N SER A 19 2.98 -39.07 -5.99
CA SER A 19 3.58 -38.49 -4.78
C SER A 19 3.51 -36.96 -4.67
N SER A 20 2.99 -36.23 -5.66
CA SER A 20 3.07 -34.76 -5.69
C SER A 20 1.75 -34.00 -5.47
N VAL A 21 0.63 -34.64 -5.12
CA VAL A 21 -0.68 -33.96 -5.05
C VAL A 21 -1.37 -34.09 -3.68
N THR A 22 -0.64 -34.10 -2.57
CA THR A 22 -1.22 -33.80 -1.26
C THR A 22 -0.72 -32.51 -0.66
N GLY A 23 -0.58 -31.48 -1.49
CA GLY A 23 -0.47 -30.12 -1.03
C GLY A 23 -1.76 -29.73 -0.31
N ARG A 24 -1.79 -29.78 1.05
CA ARG A 24 -2.83 -29.22 1.90
C ARG A 24 -3.20 -27.85 1.35
N ARG A 25 -4.32 -27.71 0.62
CA ARG A 25 -4.91 -26.42 0.25
C ARG A 25 -5.10 -25.65 1.56
N LYS A 26 -4.18 -24.74 1.86
CA LYS A 26 -4.34 -23.77 2.96
C LYS A 26 -5.70 -23.11 2.73
N LYS A 27 -6.66 -23.41 3.62
CA LYS A 27 -8.01 -22.84 3.58
C LYS A 27 -7.88 -21.33 3.49
N GLU A 28 -8.16 -20.74 2.32
CA GLU A 28 -8.05 -19.31 2.10
C GLU A 28 -8.97 -18.61 3.10
N ARG A 29 -8.39 -17.95 4.09
CA ARG A 29 -9.13 -17.13 5.06
C ARG A 29 -9.59 -15.88 4.31
N ARG A 30 -10.86 -15.79 4.04
CA ARG A 30 -11.47 -14.57 3.47
C ARG A 30 -11.65 -13.55 4.58
N ALA A 31 -11.47 -12.26 4.27
CA ALA A 31 -11.79 -11.18 5.18
C ALA A 31 -13.23 -11.38 5.73
N PRO A 32 -13.45 -11.18 7.04
CA PRO A 32 -14.73 -11.45 7.67
C PRO A 32 -15.84 -10.57 7.09
N ARG A 33 -16.99 -11.18 6.83
CA ARG A 33 -18.20 -10.41 6.47
C ARG A 33 -18.69 -9.68 7.71
N ARG A 34 -18.76 -8.36 7.66
CA ARG A 34 -19.22 -7.52 8.77
C ARG A 34 -20.73 -7.40 8.82
N GLY A 35 -21.33 -7.58 10.02
CA GLY A 35 -22.76 -7.46 10.25
C GLY A 35 -23.29 -6.03 10.08
N ARG A 36 -24.64 -5.89 10.15
CA ARG A 36 -25.32 -4.58 10.01
C ARG A 36 -24.90 -3.60 11.12
N LEU A 37 -24.81 -4.05 12.37
CA LEU A 37 -24.39 -3.23 13.51
C LEU A 37 -22.96 -2.70 13.34
N PHE A 38 -22.02 -3.55 12.90
CA PHE A 38 -20.66 -3.09 12.61
C PHE A 38 -20.64 -1.98 11.56
N ARG A 39 -21.39 -2.15 10.47
CA ARG A 39 -21.46 -1.15 9.39
C ARG A 39 -22.07 0.18 9.84
N PHE A 40 -23.04 0.13 10.73
CA PHE A 40 -23.66 1.31 11.34
C PHE A 40 -22.69 2.06 12.26
N LEU A 41 -21.98 1.34 13.13
CA LEU A 41 -21.02 1.91 14.07
C LEU A 41 -19.67 2.28 13.44
N PHE A 42 -19.34 1.71 12.29
CA PHE A 42 -18.02 1.82 11.65
C PHE A 42 -17.54 3.26 11.44
N PRO A 43 -18.32 4.22 10.94
CA PRO A 43 -17.83 5.58 10.77
C PRO A 43 -17.33 6.21 12.07
N PHE A 44 -18.05 5.97 13.16
CA PHE A 44 -17.70 6.50 14.48
C PHE A 44 -16.50 5.75 15.10
N THR A 45 -16.54 4.42 15.13
CA THR A 45 -15.45 3.61 15.71
C THR A 45 -14.17 3.75 14.92
N SER A 46 -14.24 3.80 13.58
CA SER A 46 -13.08 4.03 12.71
C SER A 46 -12.46 5.41 12.99
N TYR A 47 -13.26 6.43 13.11
CA TYR A 47 -12.79 7.77 13.45
C TYR A 47 -12.07 7.79 14.81
N LEU A 48 -12.69 7.25 15.86
CA LEU A 48 -12.14 7.21 17.22
C LEU A 48 -10.81 6.43 17.27
N VAL A 49 -10.78 5.22 16.71
CA VAL A 49 -9.57 4.38 16.69
C VAL A 49 -8.46 5.04 15.87
N THR A 50 -8.79 5.61 14.71
CA THR A 50 -7.79 6.28 13.88
C THR A 50 -7.23 7.52 14.57
N CYS A 51 -8.06 8.35 15.18
CA CYS A 51 -7.60 9.54 15.93
C CYS A 51 -6.74 9.16 17.14
N GLY A 52 -7.11 8.10 17.88
CA GLY A 52 -6.28 7.60 18.99
C GLY A 52 -4.90 7.11 18.50
N CYS A 53 -4.87 6.36 17.40
CA CYS A 53 -3.62 5.94 16.77
C CYS A 53 -2.79 7.12 16.24
N VAL A 54 -3.44 8.13 15.67
CA VAL A 54 -2.76 9.36 15.20
C VAL A 54 -1.93 10.00 16.30
N VAL A 55 -2.44 10.10 17.52
CA VAL A 55 -1.70 10.68 18.65
C VAL A 55 -0.43 9.86 18.94
N VAL A 56 -0.56 8.54 19.02
CA VAL A 56 0.59 7.64 19.27
C VAL A 56 1.63 7.74 18.16
N PHE A 57 1.19 7.69 16.90
CA PHE A 57 2.09 7.81 15.75
C PHE A 57 2.68 9.22 15.62
N TRP A 58 1.94 10.26 16.01
CA TRP A 58 2.45 11.63 16.03
C TRP A 58 3.61 11.75 17.03
N ILE A 59 3.44 11.26 18.26
CA ILE A 59 4.52 11.22 19.25
C ILE A 59 5.71 10.45 18.70
N TYR A 60 5.48 9.25 18.13
CA TYR A 60 6.55 8.44 17.56
C TYR A 60 7.31 9.16 16.43
N LEU A 61 6.58 9.75 15.48
CA LEU A 61 7.18 10.34 14.27
C LEU A 61 7.81 11.71 14.53
N PHE A 62 7.18 12.56 15.32
CA PHE A 62 7.56 13.96 15.45
C PHE A 62 8.26 14.31 16.75
N VAL A 63 8.05 13.54 17.83
CA VAL A 63 8.70 13.74 19.13
C VAL A 63 9.90 12.81 19.28
N LEU A 64 9.69 11.50 19.08
CA LEU A 64 10.76 10.50 19.24
C LEU A 64 11.66 10.36 18.00
N ASN A 65 11.22 10.79 16.85
CA ASN A 65 11.99 10.86 15.60
C ASN A 65 11.98 12.29 15.05
N ARG A 66 12.90 12.57 14.13
CA ARG A 66 13.03 13.88 13.49
C ARG A 66 12.38 13.84 12.11
N THR A 67 11.04 13.96 12.09
CA THR A 67 10.29 13.92 10.83
C THR A 67 10.15 15.30 10.21
N LYS A 68 10.54 15.42 8.93
CA LYS A 68 10.38 16.61 8.11
C LYS A 68 9.30 16.37 7.05
N ILE A 69 8.39 17.33 6.89
CA ILE A 69 7.36 17.33 5.85
C ILE A 69 7.69 18.41 4.84
N ILE A 70 7.70 18.07 3.55
CA ILE A 70 7.99 18.98 2.43
C ILE A 70 6.81 18.92 1.45
N GLY A 71 6.43 20.06 0.86
CA GLY A 71 5.47 20.11 -0.24
C GLY A 71 4.01 19.83 0.13
N ARG A 72 3.63 19.89 1.42
CA ARG A 72 2.26 19.63 1.89
C ARG A 72 1.20 20.47 1.17
N GLN A 73 1.53 21.67 0.74
CA GLN A 73 0.65 22.59 -0.01
C GLN A 73 0.13 21.96 -1.32
N TYR A 74 0.81 20.99 -1.88
CA TYR A 74 0.38 20.31 -3.10
C TYR A 74 -0.75 19.30 -2.86
N VAL A 75 -0.98 18.86 -1.62
CA VAL A 75 -1.98 17.82 -1.35
C VAL A 75 -3.40 18.37 -1.44
N GLY A 76 -3.68 19.49 -0.77
CA GLY A 76 -5.03 20.05 -0.67
C GLY A 76 -6.00 19.14 0.10
N GLU A 77 -7.29 19.47 0.04
CA GLU A 77 -8.35 18.78 0.80
C GLU A 77 -9.44 18.18 -0.10
N ALA A 78 -9.20 18.07 -1.40
CA ALA A 78 -10.17 17.56 -2.34
C ALA A 78 -10.39 16.04 -2.13
N LYS A 79 -11.64 15.62 -2.27
CA LYS A 79 -11.98 14.20 -2.42
C LYS A 79 -11.39 13.68 -3.75
N ASN A 80 -11.45 12.37 -3.94
CA ASN A 80 -10.87 11.69 -5.09
C ASN A 80 -9.36 12.01 -5.25
N THR A 81 -8.63 12.00 -4.13
CA THR A 81 -7.18 12.23 -4.10
C THR A 81 -6.45 10.94 -3.81
N LEU A 82 -5.52 10.59 -4.69
CA LEU A 82 -4.70 9.38 -4.62
C LEU A 82 -3.26 9.77 -4.33
N LEU A 83 -2.78 9.45 -3.13
CA LEU A 83 -1.39 9.61 -2.71
C LEU A 83 -0.62 8.35 -3.14
N LEU A 84 0.29 8.49 -4.08
CA LEU A 84 1.17 7.40 -4.55
C LEU A 84 2.56 7.56 -3.94
N SER A 85 3.00 6.58 -3.17
CA SER A 85 4.27 6.65 -2.45
C SER A 85 5.14 5.41 -2.70
N ASN A 86 6.48 5.57 -2.59
CA ASN A 86 7.39 4.45 -2.38
C ASN A 86 7.11 3.79 -1.01
N HIS A 87 7.56 2.54 -0.83
CA HIS A 87 7.19 1.74 0.33
C HIS A 87 8.40 1.18 1.07
N GLN A 88 8.67 1.66 2.27
CA GLN A 88 9.82 1.29 3.09
C GLN A 88 9.44 0.53 4.37
N SER A 89 8.30 0.87 4.99
CA SER A 89 7.91 0.35 6.29
C SER A 89 6.43 -0.03 6.35
N MET A 90 6.06 -0.85 7.34
CA MET A 90 4.68 -1.27 7.56
C MET A 90 3.75 -0.10 7.96
N ILE A 91 4.31 0.97 8.51
CA ILE A 91 3.57 2.14 9.01
C ILE A 91 3.67 3.37 8.10
N ASP A 92 4.18 3.23 6.88
CA ASP A 92 4.33 4.34 5.92
C ASP A 92 3.01 5.05 5.64
N SER A 93 1.89 4.31 5.59
CA SER A 93 0.57 4.89 5.35
C SER A 93 0.16 5.88 6.43
N PHE A 94 0.57 5.66 7.69
CA PHE A 94 0.35 6.63 8.77
C PHE A 94 1.18 7.88 8.55
N LEU A 95 2.47 7.76 8.21
CA LEU A 95 3.32 8.91 7.91
C LEU A 95 2.73 9.74 6.75
N VAL A 96 2.39 9.08 5.64
CA VAL A 96 1.85 9.76 4.45
C VAL A 96 0.50 10.41 4.77
N GLY A 97 -0.42 9.72 5.42
CA GLY A 97 -1.74 10.25 5.75
C GLY A 97 -1.68 11.40 6.76
N MET A 98 -0.87 11.25 7.82
CA MET A 98 -0.69 12.29 8.84
C MET A 98 0.02 13.52 8.28
N GLY A 99 1.11 13.33 7.56
CA GLY A 99 1.85 14.42 6.94
C GLY A 99 0.98 15.22 5.97
N ALA A 100 0.07 14.55 5.26
CA ALA A 100 -0.86 15.18 4.33
C ALA A 100 -1.98 15.96 5.03
N TYR A 101 -2.65 15.36 6.02
CA TYR A 101 -3.98 15.78 6.42
C TYR A 101 -4.13 16.13 7.92
N PHE A 102 -3.14 15.87 8.76
CA PHE A 102 -3.24 16.28 10.16
C PHE A 102 -2.87 17.77 10.33
N PRO A 103 -3.62 18.55 11.13
CA PRO A 103 -4.75 18.17 11.97
C PRO A 103 -6.13 18.20 11.28
N GLN A 104 -6.25 18.64 10.02
CA GLN A 104 -7.54 18.86 9.35
C GLN A 104 -8.45 17.62 9.33
N ALA A 105 -7.85 16.41 9.29
CA ALA A 105 -8.60 15.16 9.33
C ALA A 105 -9.42 14.95 10.61
N LEU A 106 -9.14 15.71 11.68
CA LEU A 106 -9.89 15.66 12.95
C LEU A 106 -11.32 16.19 12.80
N TRP A 107 -11.57 17.15 11.90
CA TRP A 107 -12.90 17.68 11.64
C TRP A 107 -13.40 17.44 10.22
N LYS A 108 -12.53 16.85 9.38
CA LYS A 108 -12.87 16.41 8.02
C LYS A 108 -12.57 14.92 7.83
N PRO A 109 -13.40 13.99 8.39
CA PRO A 109 -13.09 12.55 8.42
C PRO A 109 -12.91 11.89 7.05
N TYR A 110 -13.39 12.50 5.96
CA TYR A 110 -13.15 12.03 4.60
C TYR A 110 -11.70 12.15 4.15
N LEU A 111 -10.89 12.99 4.83
CA LEU A 111 -9.45 13.12 4.62
C LEU A 111 -8.64 11.97 5.23
N LEU A 112 -9.21 11.19 6.18
CA LEU A 112 -8.57 9.98 6.68
C LEU A 112 -8.47 8.96 5.54
N PRO A 113 -7.24 8.64 5.06
CA PRO A 113 -7.10 7.89 3.83
C PRO A 113 -7.47 6.42 3.99
N TRP A 114 -8.01 5.85 2.93
CA TRP A 114 -8.09 4.40 2.77
C TRP A 114 -6.71 3.81 2.47
N ASN A 115 -6.44 2.63 3.01
CA ASN A 115 -5.13 1.98 2.94
C ASN A 115 -5.28 0.54 2.46
N PRO A 116 -4.96 0.22 1.21
CA PRO A 116 -4.91 -1.17 0.78
C PRO A 116 -3.81 -1.94 1.52
N ALA A 117 -4.19 -3.04 2.17
CA ALA A 117 -3.33 -3.82 3.04
C ALA A 117 -3.34 -5.32 2.69
N ALA A 118 -2.19 -5.96 2.77
CA ALA A 118 -2.06 -7.38 2.46
C ALA A 118 -2.88 -8.24 3.43
N GLU A 119 -3.83 -9.04 2.90
CA GLU A 119 -4.72 -9.88 3.68
C GLU A 119 -3.94 -10.84 4.60
N GLU A 120 -2.84 -11.39 4.11
CA GLU A 120 -1.98 -12.29 4.87
C GLU A 120 -1.29 -11.66 6.09
N ASN A 121 -1.20 -10.33 6.17
CA ASN A 121 -0.55 -9.63 7.28
C ASN A 121 -1.56 -9.08 8.29
N PHE A 122 -2.64 -8.48 7.83
CA PHE A 122 -3.54 -7.69 8.65
C PHE A 122 -4.85 -8.41 9.00
N TYR A 123 -5.15 -9.56 8.35
CA TYR A 123 -6.39 -10.30 8.56
C TYR A 123 -6.16 -11.71 9.14
N LYS A 124 -5.03 -11.91 9.85
CA LYS A 124 -4.65 -13.21 10.45
C LYS A 124 -5.57 -13.63 11.59
N THR A 125 -5.99 -12.69 12.41
CA THR A 125 -6.86 -12.91 13.56
C THR A 125 -8.08 -11.99 13.50
N PRO A 126 -9.19 -12.33 14.16
CA PRO A 126 -10.38 -11.46 14.20
C PRO A 126 -10.09 -10.06 14.77
N LEU A 127 -9.21 -9.97 15.77
CA LEU A 127 -8.81 -8.71 16.39
C LEU A 127 -8.01 -7.84 15.43
N LEU A 128 -6.98 -8.41 14.77
CA LEU A 128 -6.21 -7.69 13.75
C LEU A 128 -7.10 -7.25 12.58
N ALA A 129 -8.02 -8.10 12.14
CA ALA A 129 -8.96 -7.76 11.10
C ALA A 129 -9.90 -6.62 11.51
N TRP A 130 -10.32 -6.59 12.79
CA TRP A 130 -11.12 -5.49 13.31
C TRP A 130 -10.32 -4.17 13.29
N PHE A 131 -9.08 -4.16 13.79
CA PHE A 131 -8.22 -2.97 13.73
C PHE A 131 -7.94 -2.53 12.30
N ALA A 132 -7.63 -3.46 11.40
CA ALA A 132 -7.40 -3.15 10.00
C ALA A 132 -8.62 -2.45 9.36
N ASP A 133 -9.84 -2.95 9.65
CA ASP A 133 -11.06 -2.31 9.18
C ASP A 133 -11.19 -0.90 9.77
N GLN A 134 -10.92 -0.69 11.09
CA GLN A 134 -10.98 0.63 11.71
C GLN A 134 -10.02 1.64 11.06
N TRP A 135 -8.85 1.20 10.61
CA TRP A 135 -7.89 2.01 9.85
C TRP A 135 -8.23 2.16 8.38
N LYS A 136 -9.46 1.88 7.97
CA LYS A 136 -9.91 1.91 6.58
C LYS A 136 -9.03 1.05 5.66
N CYS A 137 -8.57 -0.11 6.14
CA CYS A 137 -7.81 -1.03 5.31
C CYS A 137 -8.73 -1.76 4.30
N ILE A 138 -8.27 -1.85 3.06
CA ILE A 138 -8.88 -2.69 2.03
C ILE A 138 -8.01 -3.92 1.86
N PRO A 139 -8.52 -5.15 2.16
CA PRO A 139 -7.73 -6.36 2.02
C PRO A 139 -7.36 -6.62 0.56
N ILE A 140 -6.07 -6.85 0.31
CA ILE A 140 -5.51 -7.20 -1.01
C ILE A 140 -4.85 -8.56 -0.93
N ARG A 141 -5.08 -9.41 -1.93
CA ARG A 141 -4.38 -10.68 -2.12
C ARG A 141 -3.15 -10.49 -3.00
N ARG A 142 -1.97 -10.65 -2.40
CA ARG A 142 -0.72 -10.52 -3.14
C ARG A 142 -0.51 -11.67 -4.12
N GLY A 143 0.20 -11.38 -5.22
CA GLY A 143 0.56 -12.39 -6.22
C GLY A 143 -0.56 -12.82 -7.16
N ARG A 144 -1.78 -12.28 -7.01
CA ARG A 144 -2.92 -12.55 -7.89
C ARG A 144 -3.47 -11.25 -8.47
N ARG A 145 -4.20 -11.35 -9.59
CA ARG A 145 -5.00 -10.23 -10.12
C ARG A 145 -6.25 -10.09 -9.25
N ASP A 146 -6.18 -9.24 -8.23
CA ASP A 146 -7.29 -9.02 -7.30
C ASP A 146 -8.23 -7.92 -7.80
N PHE A 147 -9.08 -8.28 -8.76
CA PHE A 147 -10.08 -7.34 -9.30
C PHE A 147 -11.11 -6.89 -8.26
N HIS A 148 -11.37 -7.70 -7.21
CA HIS A 148 -12.25 -7.31 -6.12
C HIS A 148 -11.66 -6.17 -5.30
N ALA A 149 -10.37 -6.21 -5.01
CA ALA A 149 -9.70 -5.11 -4.33
C ALA A 149 -9.70 -3.84 -5.20
N VAL A 150 -9.38 -3.96 -6.50
CA VAL A 150 -9.44 -2.82 -7.44
C VAL A 150 -10.85 -2.22 -7.48
N HIS A 151 -11.89 -3.05 -7.58
CA HIS A 151 -13.27 -2.59 -7.57
C HIS A 151 -13.62 -1.85 -6.27
N ARG A 152 -13.27 -2.40 -5.09
CA ARG A 152 -13.51 -1.75 -3.81
C ARG A 152 -12.77 -0.42 -3.69
N MET A 153 -11.50 -0.35 -4.12
CA MET A 153 -10.73 0.90 -4.16
C MET A 153 -11.42 1.94 -5.05
N SER A 154 -11.90 1.54 -6.22
CA SER A 154 -12.60 2.42 -7.16
C SER A 154 -13.96 2.91 -6.64
N GLN A 155 -14.59 2.17 -5.73
CA GLN A 155 -15.84 2.61 -5.08
C GLN A 155 -15.62 3.66 -3.99
N VAL A 156 -14.54 3.55 -3.22
CA VAL A 156 -14.33 4.42 -2.04
C VAL A 156 -13.54 5.68 -2.37
N LEU A 157 -12.61 5.62 -3.34
CA LEU A 157 -11.72 6.73 -3.66
C LEU A 157 -12.46 8.01 -4.11
N PRO A 158 -13.53 7.97 -4.91
CA PRO A 158 -14.26 9.18 -5.30
C PRO A 158 -14.86 9.96 -4.13
N HIS A 159 -15.07 9.31 -2.98
CA HIS A 159 -15.68 9.90 -1.79
C HIS A 159 -14.68 10.32 -0.70
N GLY A 160 -13.39 10.12 -0.92
CA GLY A 160 -12.35 10.42 0.07
C GLY A 160 -10.95 10.48 -0.51
N THR A 161 -10.01 10.01 0.27
CA THR A 161 -8.59 9.96 -0.09
C THR A 161 -8.04 8.55 0.09
N MET A 162 -6.95 8.22 -0.59
CA MET A 162 -6.33 6.90 -0.51
C MET A 162 -4.80 7.00 -0.60
N VAL A 163 -4.10 6.20 0.19
CA VAL A 163 -2.66 5.98 0.06
C VAL A 163 -2.42 4.65 -0.64
N LEU A 164 -1.65 4.65 -1.71
CA LEU A 164 -1.24 3.45 -2.43
C LEU A 164 0.28 3.40 -2.59
N PHE A 165 0.80 2.19 -2.48
CA PHE A 165 2.21 1.89 -2.75
C PHE A 165 2.31 1.10 -4.06
N PRO A 166 2.65 1.77 -5.19
CA PRO A 166 2.61 1.11 -6.50
C PRO A 166 3.53 -0.10 -6.61
N GLU A 167 4.61 -0.13 -5.85
CA GLU A 167 5.58 -1.24 -5.81
C GLU A 167 4.94 -2.58 -5.35
N GLY A 168 3.85 -2.51 -4.57
CA GLY A 168 3.13 -3.66 -4.03
C GLY A 168 3.91 -4.47 -2.98
N THR A 169 5.11 -4.04 -2.62
CA THR A 169 5.94 -4.64 -1.56
C THR A 169 6.90 -3.59 -1.00
N ARG A 170 7.32 -3.78 0.25
CA ARG A 170 8.29 -2.90 0.89
C ARG A 170 9.69 -3.11 0.32
N SER A 171 10.45 -2.02 0.16
CA SER A 171 11.86 -2.05 -0.17
C SER A 171 12.71 -2.34 1.07
N ARG A 172 13.71 -3.22 0.97
CA ARG A 172 14.63 -3.54 2.08
C ARG A 172 15.78 -2.54 2.18
N ASP A 173 16.23 -2.07 1.04
CA ASP A 173 17.36 -1.16 0.85
C ASP A 173 16.96 0.32 0.77
N GLY A 174 15.64 0.57 0.79
CA GLY A 174 15.07 1.92 0.62
C GLY A 174 14.90 2.35 -0.83
N SER A 175 15.39 1.59 -1.81
CA SER A 175 15.27 1.92 -3.24
C SER A 175 13.81 1.98 -3.70
N VAL A 176 13.54 2.85 -4.68
CA VAL A 176 12.21 2.96 -5.31
C VAL A 176 12.10 1.97 -6.46
N ARG A 177 11.25 0.96 -6.30
CA ARG A 177 11.04 -0.13 -7.26
C ARG A 177 10.07 0.24 -8.36
N PRO A 178 9.99 -0.53 -9.46
CA PRO A 178 8.97 -0.35 -10.47
C PRO A 178 7.55 -0.53 -9.91
N GLY A 179 6.61 0.29 -10.39
CA GLY A 179 5.21 0.17 -10.00
C GLY A 179 4.47 -0.94 -10.74
N ARG A 180 3.44 -1.50 -10.09
CA ARG A 180 2.56 -2.55 -10.64
C ARG A 180 1.32 -1.96 -11.31
N PRO A 181 0.78 -2.55 -12.38
CA PRO A 181 -0.35 -2.02 -13.14
C PRO A 181 -1.65 -1.83 -12.35
N GLY A 182 -1.85 -2.59 -11.25
CA GLY A 182 -3.08 -2.52 -10.46
C GLY A 182 -3.44 -1.12 -9.97
N VAL A 183 -2.45 -0.30 -9.66
CA VAL A 183 -2.65 1.11 -9.25
C VAL A 183 -3.21 1.95 -10.41
N GLY A 184 -2.69 1.74 -11.61
CA GLY A 184 -3.17 2.44 -12.80
C GLY A 184 -4.62 2.08 -13.15
N LEU A 185 -5.06 0.83 -12.89
CA LEU A 185 -6.47 0.45 -13.06
C LEU A 185 -7.38 1.28 -12.16
N VAL A 186 -7.00 1.49 -10.90
CA VAL A 186 -7.75 2.35 -9.98
C VAL A 186 -7.76 3.80 -10.49
N ALA A 187 -6.60 4.33 -10.89
CA ALA A 187 -6.48 5.69 -11.39
C ALA A 187 -7.31 5.93 -12.66
N LEU A 188 -7.25 5.02 -13.65
CA LEU A 188 -8.06 5.12 -14.87
C LEU A 188 -9.56 4.98 -14.60
N SER A 189 -9.95 4.23 -13.55
CA SER A 189 -11.36 4.02 -13.21
C SER A 189 -11.98 5.21 -12.49
N THR A 190 -11.22 5.92 -11.66
CA THR A 190 -11.73 6.98 -10.77
C THR A 190 -11.28 8.38 -11.18
N ARG A 191 -10.32 8.49 -12.10
CA ARG A 191 -9.73 9.77 -12.56
C ARG A 191 -9.36 10.68 -11.38
N PRO A 192 -8.55 10.19 -10.41
CA PRO A 192 -8.26 10.95 -9.21
C PRO A 192 -7.23 12.04 -9.46
N ARG A 193 -7.15 12.97 -8.54
CA ARG A 193 -5.99 13.82 -8.39
C ARG A 193 -4.83 12.98 -7.85
N VAL A 194 -3.81 12.73 -8.64
CA VAL A 194 -2.66 11.89 -8.29
C VAL A 194 -1.55 12.75 -7.70
N ILE A 195 -1.19 12.52 -6.45
CA ILE A 195 -0.10 13.21 -5.75
C ILE A 195 1.06 12.23 -5.56
N PRO A 196 2.22 12.48 -6.17
CA PRO A 196 3.41 11.68 -5.94
C PRO A 196 4.01 12.02 -4.57
N VAL A 197 4.41 10.99 -3.83
CA VAL A 197 4.97 11.12 -2.48
C VAL A 197 6.26 10.34 -2.39
N ALA A 198 7.33 10.94 -1.90
CA ALA A 198 8.57 10.25 -1.59
C ALA A 198 8.80 10.19 -0.08
N ILE A 199 9.14 9.01 0.41
CA ILE A 199 9.50 8.77 1.81
C ILE A 199 10.96 8.34 1.88
N GLU A 200 11.71 8.92 2.82
CA GLU A 200 13.07 8.53 3.15
C GLU A 200 13.21 8.32 4.67
N GLY A 201 13.93 7.27 5.08
CA GLY A 201 14.27 7.01 6.48
C GLY A 201 13.35 6.03 7.21
N MET A 202 12.21 5.66 6.66
CA MET A 202 11.28 4.74 7.32
C MET A 202 11.81 3.29 7.38
N ASN A 203 12.64 2.88 6.42
CA ASN A 203 13.34 1.59 6.46
C ASN A 203 14.32 1.48 7.63
N ARG A 204 14.88 2.61 8.09
CA ARG A 204 15.73 2.67 9.29
C ARG A 204 14.92 2.74 10.57
N ALA A 205 13.81 3.48 10.55
CA ALA A 205 12.91 3.67 11.70
C ALA A 205 12.18 2.38 12.08
N LEU A 206 11.63 1.66 11.11
CA LEU A 206 11.00 0.34 11.32
C LEU A 206 11.36 -0.61 10.17
N PRO A 207 12.51 -1.29 10.26
CA PRO A 207 12.97 -2.25 9.25
C PRO A 207 12.01 -3.43 9.07
N ILE A 208 12.05 -4.05 7.88
CA ILE A 208 11.27 -5.25 7.58
C ILE A 208 11.66 -6.38 8.54
N GLY A 209 10.67 -7.03 9.15
CA GLY A 209 10.87 -8.14 10.11
C GLY A 209 11.11 -7.70 11.54
N LYS A 210 11.20 -6.40 11.82
CA LYS A 210 11.24 -5.87 13.18
C LYS A 210 9.87 -5.40 13.62
N PHE A 211 9.55 -5.60 14.92
CA PHE A 211 8.32 -5.13 15.56
C PHE A 211 8.54 -3.86 16.40
N LEU A 212 9.75 -3.73 16.97
CA LEU A 212 10.10 -2.56 17.76
C LEU A 212 10.64 -1.45 16.85
N PRO A 213 9.96 -0.30 16.79
CA PRO A 213 10.42 0.84 16.03
C PRO A 213 11.63 1.49 16.75
N ARG A 214 12.57 1.96 15.94
CA ARG A 214 13.74 2.72 16.41
C ARG A 214 13.34 4.19 16.58
N ILE A 215 13.99 4.84 17.56
CA ILE A 215 13.83 6.26 17.82
C ILE A 215 15.07 7.04 17.34
N PHE A 216 14.99 8.38 17.35
CA PHE A 216 16.05 9.31 16.92
C PHE A 216 16.45 9.18 15.45
N GLN A 217 15.55 8.63 14.61
CA GLN A 217 15.78 8.54 13.17
C GLN A 217 15.39 9.84 12.48
N ARG A 218 16.13 10.19 11.42
CA ARG A 218 15.72 11.24 10.49
C ARG A 218 14.78 10.64 9.46
N ILE A 219 13.58 11.18 9.36
CA ILE A 219 12.55 10.74 8.44
C ILE A 219 12.11 11.95 7.61
N THR A 220 11.96 11.78 6.32
CA THR A 220 11.43 12.85 5.47
C THR A 220 10.31 12.30 4.60
N VAL A 221 9.22 13.06 4.49
CA VAL A 221 8.15 12.83 3.54
C VAL A 221 8.00 14.06 2.66
N SER A 222 8.03 13.87 1.34
CA SER A 222 7.88 14.92 0.34
C SER A 222 6.66 14.64 -0.53
N TYR A 223 5.79 15.63 -0.64
CA TYR A 223 4.64 15.64 -1.54
C TYR A 223 4.98 16.51 -2.75
N GLY A 224 4.81 15.98 -3.96
CA GLY A 224 5.01 16.73 -5.18
C GLY A 224 3.75 17.37 -5.73
N PRO A 225 3.88 18.20 -6.77
CA PRO A 225 2.73 18.71 -7.50
C PRO A 225 1.92 17.55 -8.10
N PRO A 226 0.61 17.74 -8.33
CA PRO A 226 -0.23 16.71 -8.95
C PRO A 226 0.36 16.26 -10.28
N VAL A 227 0.42 14.94 -10.50
CA VAL A 227 0.81 14.37 -11.79
C VAL A 227 -0.32 14.62 -12.79
N ASP A 228 0.00 15.26 -13.91
CA ASP A 228 -0.96 15.38 -14.99
C ASP A 228 -1.17 14.01 -15.66
N CYS A 229 -2.36 13.46 -15.43
CA CYS A 229 -2.80 12.18 -15.98
C CYS A 229 -3.88 12.35 -17.07
N THR A 230 -4.18 13.56 -17.50
CA THR A 230 -5.29 13.89 -18.41
C THR A 230 -5.22 13.09 -19.70
N GLU A 231 -4.04 13.00 -20.31
CA GLU A 231 -3.84 12.22 -21.53
C GLU A 231 -4.26 10.76 -21.42
N PHE A 232 -3.97 10.11 -20.27
CA PHE A 232 -4.32 8.70 -20.04
C PHE A 232 -5.81 8.48 -19.80
N TYR A 233 -6.51 9.51 -19.31
CA TYR A 233 -7.95 9.41 -19.05
C TYR A 233 -8.79 9.43 -20.32
N GLU A 234 -8.24 9.95 -21.41
CA GLU A 234 -8.86 9.99 -22.74
C GLU A 234 -8.49 8.75 -23.60
N MET A 235 -7.44 8.02 -23.20
CA MET A 235 -7.03 6.79 -23.90
C MET A 235 -7.93 5.59 -23.56
N ARG A 236 -7.92 4.58 -24.44
CA ARG A 236 -8.57 3.29 -24.14
C ARG A 236 -7.95 2.67 -22.90
N ARG A 237 -8.77 2.09 -22.04
CA ARG A 237 -8.33 1.40 -20.79
C ARG A 237 -7.67 0.07 -21.12
N THR A 238 -6.44 0.11 -21.61
CA THR A 238 -5.63 -1.07 -21.91
C THR A 238 -4.61 -1.31 -20.80
N ARG A 239 -3.96 -2.46 -20.84
CA ARG A 239 -2.82 -2.75 -19.96
C ARG A 239 -1.69 -1.76 -20.19
N GLU A 240 -1.40 -1.42 -21.44
CA GLU A 240 -0.37 -0.48 -21.82
C GLU A 240 -0.61 0.93 -21.26
N THR A 241 -1.84 1.47 -21.44
CA THR A 241 -2.22 2.76 -20.84
C THR A 241 -2.04 2.77 -19.33
N THR A 242 -2.39 1.66 -18.67
CA THR A 242 -2.22 1.48 -17.23
C THR A 242 -0.75 1.52 -16.82
N GLU A 243 0.12 0.82 -17.56
CA GLU A 243 1.56 0.77 -17.31
C GLU A 243 2.23 2.13 -17.55
N LEU A 244 1.82 2.86 -18.60
CA LEU A 244 2.32 4.21 -18.91
C LEU A 244 1.98 5.21 -17.81
N LEU A 245 0.72 5.23 -17.33
CA LEU A 245 0.29 6.09 -16.23
C LEU A 245 1.13 5.82 -14.96
N VAL A 246 1.26 4.53 -14.60
CA VAL A 246 2.06 4.15 -13.42
C VAL A 246 3.53 4.53 -13.61
N LYS A 247 4.10 4.34 -14.81
CA LYS A 247 5.49 4.72 -15.13
C LYS A 247 5.71 6.22 -14.94
N LYS A 248 4.78 7.06 -15.41
CA LYS A 248 4.82 8.52 -15.23
C LYS A 248 4.80 8.91 -13.76
N ALA A 249 3.85 8.38 -12.99
CA ALA A 249 3.76 8.66 -11.55
C ALA A 249 5.01 8.18 -10.78
N MET A 250 5.54 7.00 -11.12
CA MET A 250 6.77 6.48 -10.50
C MET A 250 8.01 7.28 -10.87
N ALA A 251 8.06 7.93 -12.04
CA ALA A 251 9.15 8.82 -12.41
C ALA A 251 9.20 10.04 -11.48
N GLU A 252 8.05 10.65 -11.19
CA GLU A 252 7.96 11.76 -10.24
C GLU A 252 8.36 11.36 -8.81
N ILE A 253 7.94 10.18 -8.36
CA ILE A 253 8.34 9.66 -7.04
C ILE A 253 9.86 9.45 -6.98
N ARG A 254 10.48 8.88 -8.03
CA ARG A 254 11.93 8.69 -8.09
C ARG A 254 12.69 10.00 -8.08
N LYS A 255 12.21 10.99 -8.85
CA LYS A 255 12.80 12.34 -8.88
C LYS A 255 12.82 12.95 -7.49
N GLN A 256 11.66 12.99 -6.80
CA GLN A 256 11.57 13.49 -5.44
C GLN A 256 12.44 12.72 -4.47
N TYR A 257 12.49 11.39 -4.59
CA TYR A 257 13.31 10.54 -3.73
C TYR A 257 14.80 10.84 -3.90
N ALA A 258 15.27 11.05 -5.14
CA ALA A 258 16.66 11.47 -5.41
C ALA A 258 16.98 12.83 -4.79
N GLU A 259 16.06 13.80 -4.86
CA GLU A 259 16.19 15.10 -4.20
C GLU A 259 16.30 14.95 -2.68
N LEU A 260 15.49 14.08 -2.06
CA LEU A 260 15.57 13.79 -0.62
C LEU A 260 16.90 13.17 -0.22
N GLN A 261 17.46 12.27 -1.02
CA GLN A 261 18.77 11.67 -0.76
C GLN A 261 19.88 12.71 -0.79
N GLN A 262 19.86 13.65 -1.75
CA GLN A 262 20.82 14.75 -1.81
C GLN A 262 20.72 15.67 -0.58
N LEU A 263 19.50 15.99 -0.14
CA LEU A 263 19.28 16.83 1.05
C LEU A 263 19.68 16.14 2.36
N SER A 264 19.62 14.82 2.42
CA SER A 264 19.99 14.05 3.61
C SER A 264 21.49 13.76 3.73
N GLY A 265 22.29 14.08 2.71
CA GLY A 265 23.72 13.75 2.65
C GLY A 265 23.98 12.25 2.59
N PHE A 266 22.97 11.45 2.26
CA PHE A 266 23.06 10.00 2.17
C PHE A 266 23.34 9.62 0.71
N SER A 267 24.58 9.42 0.35
CA SER A 267 24.93 8.68 -0.86
C SER A 267 24.55 7.21 -0.64
N PRO A 268 23.79 6.57 -1.55
CA PRO A 268 23.66 5.12 -1.49
C PRO A 268 25.04 4.50 -1.57
N THR A 269 25.38 3.68 -0.57
CA THR A 269 26.55 2.79 -0.66
C THR A 269 26.39 1.89 -1.89
N PRO A 270 27.41 1.74 -2.73
CA PRO A 270 27.36 0.94 -3.95
C PRO A 270 27.01 -0.52 -3.70
#